data_2660edba3225dd0d6a92d4b10362b61e
#
_entry.id   2660edba3225dd0d6a92d4b10362b61e
#
_cell.length_a   1.000
_cell.length_b   1.000
_cell.length_c   1.000
_cell.angle_alpha   90.00
_cell.angle_beta   90.00
_cell.angle_gamma   90.00
#
_symmetry.space_group_name_H-M   'P 1'
#
loop_
_entity.id
_entity.type
_entity.pdbx_description
1 polymer ?
#
loop_
_entity_poly.entity_id
_entity_poly.type
_entity_poly.pdbx_seq_one_letter_code
_entity_poly.pdbx_strand_id
1 'polypeptide(L)'
;DIKKISKVPLDAHLMIVNPQNHIDDFAKAGVDMISVHFENNIHLHKLIMQIKSHNIKAGVVLNPHTRVENIEPIIDYIDNILIMSVNPGFGGQKFIESSIEKIKKAKKLIGDRNIFLSVDGGINLNTCDKVIEAGANFLVSGSAIIDSEDKKEVINKLKGNK
;
A
#
# COMPACT_ATOMS: atom_id res chain seq x y z
N ASP A 1 -13.61 -16.06 -3.82
CA ASP A 1 -13.30 -17.34 -3.17
C ASP A 1 -12.21 -17.20 -2.08
N ILE A 2 -11.22 -16.31 -2.23
CA ILE A 2 -10.19 -16.08 -1.19
C ILE A 2 -10.82 -15.64 0.13
N LYS A 3 -11.81 -14.73 0.11
CA LYS A 3 -12.47 -14.24 1.34
C LYS A 3 -13.12 -15.36 2.16
N LYS A 4 -13.60 -16.43 1.52
CA LYS A 4 -14.23 -17.58 2.21
C LYS A 4 -13.26 -18.37 3.07
N ILE A 5 -11.97 -18.34 2.74
CA ILE A 5 -10.91 -19.09 3.44
C ILE A 5 -9.96 -18.20 4.23
N SER A 6 -9.91 -16.89 3.92
CA SER A 6 -9.05 -15.94 4.60
C SER A 6 -9.52 -15.67 6.03
N LYS A 7 -8.59 -15.80 6.99
CA LYS A 7 -8.79 -15.41 8.39
C LYS A 7 -8.21 -14.03 8.70
N VAL A 8 -7.62 -13.37 7.70
CA VAL A 8 -7.00 -12.04 7.81
C VAL A 8 -7.66 -11.08 6.82
N PRO A 9 -7.60 -9.76 7.08
CA PRO A 9 -8.10 -8.76 6.14
C PRO A 9 -7.48 -8.91 4.75
N LEU A 10 -8.26 -8.57 3.72
CA LEU A 10 -7.84 -8.56 2.33
C LEU A 10 -7.63 -7.12 1.86
N ASP A 11 -6.42 -6.80 1.43
CA ASP A 11 -6.07 -5.55 0.77
C ASP A 11 -5.95 -5.75 -0.75
N ALA A 12 -6.62 -4.91 -1.52
CA ALA A 12 -6.57 -4.92 -2.98
C ALA A 12 -5.87 -3.65 -3.49
N HIS A 13 -4.63 -3.82 -3.96
CA HIS A 13 -3.91 -2.77 -4.67
C HIS A 13 -4.23 -2.85 -6.17
N LEU A 14 -4.96 -1.86 -6.69
CA LEU A 14 -5.45 -1.85 -8.07
C LEU A 14 -4.47 -1.14 -9.01
N MET A 15 -3.66 -1.92 -9.73
CA MET A 15 -2.77 -1.45 -10.80
C MET A 15 -3.48 -1.48 -12.16
N ILE A 16 -4.63 -0.82 -12.26
CA ILE A 16 -5.49 -0.81 -13.45
C ILE A 16 -5.89 0.61 -13.85
N VAL A 17 -6.32 0.77 -15.09
CA VAL A 17 -6.99 2.00 -15.56
C VAL A 17 -8.48 1.94 -15.23
N ASN A 18 -9.11 3.10 -15.01
CA ASN A 18 -10.54 3.21 -14.68
C ASN A 18 -10.98 2.35 -13.49
N PRO A 19 -10.27 2.39 -12.33
CA PRO A 19 -10.61 1.56 -11.17
C PRO A 19 -12.02 1.78 -10.65
N GLN A 20 -12.64 2.97 -10.89
CA GLN A 20 -14.03 3.27 -10.52
C GLN A 20 -15.05 2.26 -11.04
N ASN A 21 -14.77 1.59 -12.15
CA ASN A 21 -15.64 0.59 -12.77
C ASN A 21 -15.63 -0.75 -12.04
N HIS A 22 -14.67 -0.97 -11.13
CA HIS A 22 -14.42 -2.25 -10.48
C HIS A 22 -14.62 -2.20 -8.94
N ILE A 23 -14.82 -1.02 -8.37
CA ILE A 23 -14.95 -0.87 -6.90
C ILE A 23 -16.09 -1.73 -6.35
N ASP A 24 -17.25 -1.72 -7.00
CA ASP A 24 -18.42 -2.50 -6.56
C ASP A 24 -18.16 -4.01 -6.58
N ASP A 25 -17.39 -4.49 -7.57
CA ASP A 25 -17.06 -5.91 -7.68
C ASP A 25 -16.06 -6.35 -6.60
N PHE A 26 -15.05 -5.52 -6.30
CA PHE A 26 -14.13 -5.77 -5.19
C PHE A 26 -14.86 -5.70 -3.84
N ALA A 27 -15.78 -4.76 -3.67
CA ALA A 27 -16.60 -4.66 -2.47
C ALA A 27 -17.46 -5.92 -2.26
N LYS A 28 -18.15 -6.40 -3.31
CA LYS A 28 -18.90 -7.67 -3.29
C LYS A 28 -18.01 -8.89 -3.04
N ALA A 29 -16.76 -8.86 -3.51
CA ALA A 29 -15.77 -9.91 -3.24
C ALA A 29 -15.32 -9.94 -1.77
N GLY A 30 -15.61 -8.88 -1.01
CA GLY A 30 -15.38 -8.80 0.43
C GLY A 30 -13.95 -8.36 0.80
N VAL A 31 -13.33 -7.49 0.03
CA VAL A 31 -12.06 -6.86 0.42
C VAL A 31 -12.28 -5.89 1.59
N ASP A 32 -11.27 -5.71 2.41
CA ASP A 32 -11.32 -4.86 3.59
C ASP A 32 -10.64 -3.50 3.35
N MET A 33 -9.76 -3.42 2.34
CA MET A 33 -9.10 -2.20 1.88
C MET A 33 -8.93 -2.23 0.35
N ILE A 34 -9.07 -1.06 -0.29
CA ILE A 34 -8.75 -0.86 -1.72
C ILE A 34 -7.81 0.33 -1.83
N SER A 35 -6.66 0.12 -2.46
CA SER A 35 -5.68 1.15 -2.75
C SER A 35 -5.60 1.42 -4.25
N VAL A 36 -5.73 2.70 -4.66
CA VAL A 36 -5.77 3.14 -6.06
C VAL A 36 -4.67 4.16 -6.34
N HIS A 37 -4.09 4.11 -7.53
CA HIS A 37 -3.02 5.03 -7.93
C HIS A 37 -3.50 6.46 -8.08
N PHE A 38 -2.75 7.41 -7.53
CA PHE A 38 -2.98 8.85 -7.72
C PHE A 38 -2.95 9.22 -9.21
N GLU A 39 -1.97 8.70 -9.93
CA GLU A 39 -1.63 9.12 -11.29
C GLU A 39 -2.70 8.77 -12.33
N ASN A 40 -3.45 7.72 -12.08
CA ASN A 40 -4.44 7.21 -13.04
C ASN A 40 -5.86 7.74 -12.80
N ASN A 41 -6.04 8.69 -11.84
CA ASN A 41 -7.36 9.10 -11.40
C ASN A 41 -7.54 10.62 -11.43
N ILE A 42 -8.25 11.12 -12.43
CA ILE A 42 -8.56 12.56 -12.58
C ILE A 42 -9.45 13.04 -11.44
N HIS A 43 -10.37 12.21 -10.95
CA HIS A 43 -11.33 12.53 -9.89
C HIS A 43 -11.07 11.68 -8.63
N LEU A 44 -9.82 11.69 -8.14
CA LEU A 44 -9.38 10.82 -7.05
C LEU A 44 -10.26 10.95 -5.79
N HIS A 45 -10.61 12.17 -5.35
CA HIS A 45 -11.48 12.34 -4.18
C HIS A 45 -12.83 11.63 -4.37
N LYS A 46 -13.47 11.74 -5.55
CA LYS A 46 -14.72 11.05 -5.85
C LYS A 46 -14.56 9.54 -5.74
N LEU A 47 -13.45 9.00 -6.26
CA LEU A 47 -13.15 7.56 -6.21
C LEU A 47 -12.93 7.08 -4.76
N ILE A 48 -12.21 7.85 -3.95
CA ILE A 48 -12.04 7.55 -2.51
C ILE A 48 -13.41 7.50 -1.80
N MET A 49 -14.27 8.47 -2.07
CA MET A 49 -15.63 8.48 -1.48
C MET A 49 -16.48 7.28 -1.97
N GLN A 50 -16.33 6.85 -3.22
CA GLN A 50 -16.98 5.62 -3.72
C GLN A 50 -16.51 4.39 -2.95
N ILE A 51 -15.20 4.21 -2.73
CA ILE A 51 -14.66 3.10 -1.93
C ILE A 51 -15.26 3.14 -0.51
N LYS A 52 -15.22 4.30 0.13
CA LYS A 52 -15.70 4.48 1.51
C LYS A 52 -17.21 4.27 1.65
N SER A 53 -18.01 4.49 0.60
CA SER A 53 -19.47 4.23 0.62
C SER A 53 -19.82 2.75 0.82
N HIS A 54 -18.87 1.85 0.56
CA HIS A 54 -19.00 0.40 0.84
C HIS A 54 -18.49 0.00 2.24
N ASN A 55 -18.13 0.94 3.12
CA ASN A 55 -17.48 0.69 4.42
C ASN A 55 -16.13 -0.02 4.29
N ILE A 56 -15.42 0.20 3.19
CA ILE A 56 -14.08 -0.34 2.90
C ILE A 56 -13.05 0.78 3.13
N LYS A 57 -11.89 0.42 3.68
CA LYS A 57 -10.78 1.37 3.82
C LYS A 57 -10.25 1.78 2.44
N ALA A 58 -9.97 3.07 2.28
CA ALA A 58 -9.50 3.65 1.02
C ALA A 58 -8.03 4.06 1.13
N GLY A 59 -7.19 3.53 0.24
CA GLY A 59 -5.78 3.87 0.12
C GLY A 59 -5.45 4.63 -1.15
N VAL A 60 -4.41 5.46 -1.08
CA VAL A 60 -3.82 6.13 -2.25
C VAL A 60 -2.39 5.65 -2.45
N VAL A 61 -2.10 5.25 -3.68
CA VAL A 61 -0.79 4.76 -4.11
C VAL A 61 -0.05 5.86 -4.84
N LEU A 62 1.23 6.02 -4.53
CA LEU A 62 2.12 7.00 -5.15
C LEU A 62 3.29 6.32 -5.86
N ASN A 63 3.39 6.46 -7.16
CA ASN A 63 4.52 6.00 -7.96
C ASN A 63 5.84 6.65 -7.53
N PRO A 64 7.01 6.08 -7.85
CA PRO A 64 8.31 6.62 -7.42
C PRO A 64 8.50 8.11 -7.73
N HIS A 65 8.03 8.59 -8.86
CA HIS A 65 8.16 9.98 -9.31
C HIS A 65 7.12 10.95 -8.73
N THR A 66 6.04 10.47 -8.10
CA THR A 66 4.94 11.30 -7.61
C THR A 66 5.25 11.85 -6.22
N ARG A 67 5.05 13.14 -6.01
CA ARG A 67 5.30 13.80 -4.73
C ARG A 67 4.21 13.47 -3.70
N VAL A 68 4.60 13.36 -2.43
CA VAL A 68 3.68 13.11 -1.32
C VAL A 68 2.71 14.27 -1.13
N GLU A 69 3.16 15.49 -1.33
CA GLU A 69 2.38 16.70 -1.14
C GLU A 69 1.12 16.75 -2.04
N ASN A 70 1.12 16.01 -3.15
CA ASN A 70 -0.02 15.94 -4.06
C ASN A 70 -1.29 15.38 -3.42
N ILE A 71 -1.17 14.62 -2.33
CA ILE A 71 -2.33 14.03 -1.63
C ILE A 71 -2.70 14.79 -0.36
N GLU A 72 -1.98 15.85 -0.01
CA GLU A 72 -2.30 16.68 1.16
C GLU A 72 -3.77 17.15 1.17
N PRO A 73 -4.37 17.63 0.05
CA PRO A 73 -5.76 18.08 0.05
C PRO A 73 -6.80 17.02 0.38
N ILE A 74 -6.43 15.71 0.28
CA ILE A 74 -7.34 14.59 0.51
C ILE A 74 -6.91 13.71 1.69
N ILE A 75 -5.92 14.14 2.47
CA ILE A 75 -5.32 13.33 3.53
C ILE A 75 -6.35 12.86 4.58
N ASP A 76 -7.34 13.67 4.89
CA ASP A 76 -8.34 13.36 5.91
C ASP A 76 -9.43 12.38 5.43
N TYR A 77 -9.43 12.02 4.15
CA TYR A 77 -10.39 11.07 3.55
C TYR A 77 -9.82 9.67 3.34
N ILE A 78 -8.51 9.47 3.55
CA ILE A 78 -7.83 8.21 3.26
C ILE A 78 -7.42 7.46 4.52
N ASP A 79 -7.33 6.15 4.40
CA ASP A 79 -6.94 5.24 5.49
C ASP A 79 -5.54 4.65 5.27
N ASN A 80 -4.97 4.81 4.07
CA ASN A 80 -3.65 4.28 3.72
C ASN A 80 -2.94 5.16 2.68
N ILE A 81 -1.65 5.37 2.86
CA ILE A 81 -0.73 5.87 1.83
C ILE A 81 0.20 4.72 1.47
N LEU A 82 0.16 4.26 0.23
CA LEU A 82 1.07 3.24 -0.27
C LEU A 82 2.16 3.87 -1.14
N ILE A 83 3.39 3.78 -0.68
CA ILE A 83 4.57 4.25 -1.43
C ILE A 83 5.11 3.10 -2.28
N MET A 84 5.14 3.29 -3.59
CA MET A 84 5.84 2.38 -4.49
C MET A 84 7.34 2.64 -4.39
N SER A 85 8.08 1.62 -3.97
CA SER A 85 9.56 1.60 -3.93
C SER A 85 10.17 0.85 -5.11
N VAL A 86 9.36 0.53 -6.11
CA VAL A 86 9.69 0.05 -7.45
C VAL A 86 8.70 0.64 -8.44
N ASN A 87 8.91 0.47 -9.75
CA ASN A 87 7.87 0.80 -10.72
C ASN A 87 6.77 -0.29 -10.67
N PRO A 88 5.47 0.10 -10.61
CA PRO A 88 4.40 -0.88 -10.59
C PRO A 88 4.37 -1.73 -11.86
N GLY A 89 3.95 -3.01 -11.74
CA GLY A 89 3.73 -3.88 -12.89
C GLY A 89 4.24 -5.31 -12.74
N PHE A 90 5.40 -5.56 -12.13
CA PHE A 90 5.94 -6.91 -11.91
C PHE A 90 6.79 -7.01 -10.65
N GLY A 91 6.91 -8.23 -10.12
CA GLY A 91 7.70 -8.52 -8.91
C GLY A 91 9.21 -8.64 -9.18
N GLY A 92 10.01 -8.80 -8.11
CA GLY A 92 11.45 -9.06 -8.21
C GLY A 92 12.32 -7.86 -8.57
N GLN A 93 11.77 -6.65 -8.59
CA GLN A 93 12.53 -5.42 -8.88
C GLN A 93 13.41 -5.00 -7.69
N LYS A 94 14.49 -4.27 -7.99
CA LYS A 94 15.34 -3.69 -6.95
C LYS A 94 14.66 -2.49 -6.30
N PHE A 95 14.79 -2.42 -4.97
CA PHE A 95 14.31 -1.30 -4.16
C PHE A 95 14.94 0.03 -4.63
N ILE A 96 14.12 1.05 -4.78
CA ILE A 96 14.54 2.42 -5.15
C ILE A 96 14.88 3.17 -3.85
N GLU A 97 16.18 3.41 -3.61
CA GLU A 97 16.65 4.01 -2.34
C GLU A 97 16.06 5.40 -2.04
N SER A 98 15.77 6.20 -3.06
CA SER A 98 15.13 7.53 -2.86
C SER A 98 13.73 7.43 -2.25
N SER A 99 13.11 6.25 -2.23
CA SER A 99 11.83 6.00 -1.57
C SER A 99 11.90 6.23 -0.06
N ILE A 100 13.07 6.07 0.56
CA ILE A 100 13.26 6.31 2.00
C ILE A 100 12.89 7.75 2.38
N GLU A 101 13.40 8.73 1.65
CA GLU A 101 13.06 10.15 1.91
C GLU A 101 11.58 10.44 1.64
N LYS A 102 10.98 9.76 0.68
CA LYS A 102 9.56 9.84 0.39
C LYS A 102 8.71 9.27 1.53
N ILE A 103 9.12 8.14 2.11
CA ILE A 103 8.46 7.55 3.29
C ILE A 103 8.50 8.51 4.47
N LYS A 104 9.66 9.12 4.77
CA LYS A 104 9.79 10.13 5.84
C LYS A 104 8.85 11.33 5.62
N LYS A 105 8.74 11.83 4.38
CA LYS A 105 7.82 12.91 4.05
C LYS A 105 6.36 12.50 4.24
N ALA A 106 5.99 11.28 3.81
CA ALA A 106 4.65 10.74 4.02
C ALA A 106 4.34 10.58 5.52
N LYS A 107 5.28 10.09 6.32
CA LYS A 107 5.14 10.01 7.77
C LYS A 107 4.90 11.38 8.40
N LYS A 108 5.64 12.41 7.95
CA LYS A 108 5.45 13.79 8.41
C LYS A 108 4.07 14.35 8.01
N LEU A 109 3.61 14.07 6.78
CA LEU A 109 2.29 14.50 6.32
C LEU A 109 1.15 13.82 7.10
N ILE A 110 1.30 12.55 7.42
CA ILE A 110 0.34 11.79 8.23
C ILE A 110 0.20 12.43 9.63
N GLY A 111 1.30 12.81 10.27
CA GLY A 111 1.29 13.33 11.64
C GLY A 111 0.68 12.31 12.62
N ASP A 112 -0.31 12.77 13.40
CA ASP A 112 -1.01 11.94 14.41
C ASP A 112 -2.26 11.22 13.87
N ARG A 113 -2.53 11.29 12.56
CA ARG A 113 -3.68 10.63 11.94
C ARG A 113 -3.54 9.11 11.98
N ASN A 114 -4.66 8.41 12.12
CA ASN A 114 -4.72 6.96 12.05
C ASN A 114 -4.73 6.48 10.59
N ILE A 115 -3.62 6.69 9.88
CA ILE A 115 -3.42 6.33 8.48
C ILE A 115 -2.27 5.33 8.42
N PHE A 116 -2.46 4.22 7.69
CA PHE A 116 -1.37 3.31 7.38
C PHE A 116 -0.37 3.96 6.43
N LEU A 117 0.92 3.74 6.69
CA LEU A 117 1.99 4.08 5.75
C LEU A 117 2.58 2.78 5.22
N SER A 118 2.11 2.41 4.04
CA SER A 118 2.49 1.16 3.37
C SER A 118 3.63 1.38 2.40
N VAL A 119 4.46 0.36 2.21
CA VAL A 119 5.54 0.34 1.20
C VAL A 119 5.47 -0.95 0.42
N ASP A 120 5.46 -0.84 -0.92
CA ASP A 120 5.45 -1.97 -1.84
C ASP A 120 6.59 -1.86 -2.85
N GLY A 121 7.34 -2.95 -2.98
CA GLY A 121 8.41 -3.13 -3.95
C GLY A 121 9.80 -3.32 -3.35
N GLY A 122 10.40 -4.49 -3.63
CA GLY A 122 11.75 -4.83 -3.16
C GLY A 122 11.89 -4.97 -1.65
N ILE A 123 10.78 -5.18 -0.93
CA ILE A 123 10.77 -5.38 0.52
C ILE A 123 11.25 -6.81 0.84
N ASN A 124 12.34 -6.88 1.59
CA ASN A 124 13.00 -8.11 2.03
C ASN A 124 13.76 -7.85 3.35
N LEU A 125 14.48 -8.84 3.88
CA LEU A 125 15.21 -8.74 5.14
C LEU A 125 16.33 -7.69 5.15
N ASN A 126 16.82 -7.27 3.97
CA ASN A 126 17.87 -6.23 3.86
C ASN A 126 17.27 -4.81 3.75
N THR A 127 15.99 -4.69 3.43
CA THR A 127 15.34 -3.40 3.17
C THR A 127 14.28 -3.06 4.22
N CYS A 128 13.72 -4.03 4.95
CA CYS A 128 12.62 -3.82 5.88
C CYS A 128 12.97 -2.86 7.02
N ASP A 129 14.14 -3.00 7.65
CA ASP A 129 14.50 -2.15 8.80
C ASP A 129 14.56 -0.68 8.41
N LYS A 130 15.20 -0.35 7.28
CA LYS A 130 15.30 1.04 6.83
C LYS A 130 13.97 1.69 6.45
N VAL A 131 12.99 0.92 5.94
CA VAL A 131 11.65 1.47 5.65
C VAL A 131 10.82 1.63 6.92
N ILE A 132 10.99 0.73 7.91
CA ILE A 132 10.35 0.85 9.23
C ILE A 132 10.92 2.07 9.97
N GLU A 133 12.22 2.24 10.00
CA GLU A 133 12.90 3.40 10.59
C GLU A 133 12.47 4.72 9.92
N ALA A 134 12.20 4.69 8.61
CA ALA A 134 11.66 5.85 7.88
C ALA A 134 10.21 6.18 8.24
N GLY A 135 9.50 5.27 8.94
CA GLY A 135 8.15 5.48 9.46
C GLY A 135 7.07 4.60 8.86
N ALA A 136 7.39 3.65 7.98
CA ALA A 136 6.43 2.68 7.47
C ALA A 136 5.91 1.78 8.60
N ASN A 137 4.62 1.50 8.59
CA ASN A 137 3.96 0.60 9.55
C ASN A 137 3.17 -0.53 8.87
N PHE A 138 3.24 -0.63 7.54
CA PHE A 138 2.65 -1.69 6.75
C PHE A 138 3.60 -2.06 5.60
N LEU A 139 4.03 -3.31 5.53
CA LEU A 139 4.98 -3.79 4.52
C LEU A 139 4.32 -4.75 3.55
N VAL A 140 4.49 -4.52 2.25
CA VAL A 140 4.06 -5.45 1.21
C VAL A 140 5.30 -6.17 0.69
N SER A 141 5.35 -7.48 0.90
CA SER A 141 6.47 -8.33 0.49
C SER A 141 5.95 -9.56 -0.23
N GLY A 142 6.30 -9.72 -1.49
CA GLY A 142 5.90 -10.86 -2.33
C GLY A 142 7.02 -11.89 -2.44
N SER A 143 7.93 -11.71 -3.40
CA SER A 143 8.98 -12.67 -3.73
C SER A 143 9.81 -13.11 -2.53
N ALA A 144 10.19 -12.21 -1.64
CA ALA A 144 10.98 -12.54 -0.46
C ALA A 144 10.29 -13.57 0.47
N ILE A 145 8.96 -13.59 0.49
CA ILE A 145 8.18 -14.59 1.26
C ILE A 145 7.90 -15.82 0.41
N ILE A 146 7.44 -15.64 -0.83
CA ILE A 146 6.99 -16.74 -1.70
C ILE A 146 8.14 -17.67 -2.03
N ASP A 147 9.33 -17.12 -2.35
CA ASP A 147 10.51 -17.84 -2.79
C ASP A 147 11.34 -18.42 -1.62
N SER A 148 10.97 -18.09 -0.36
CA SER A 148 11.70 -18.60 0.81
C SER A 148 11.31 -20.03 1.15
N GLU A 149 12.28 -20.80 1.67
CA GLU A 149 12.04 -22.15 2.20
C GLU A 149 11.20 -22.09 3.48
N ASP A 150 11.50 -21.15 4.40
CA ASP A 150 10.72 -20.92 5.62
C ASP A 150 10.00 -19.56 5.58
N LYS A 151 8.79 -19.59 5.02
CA LYS A 151 7.92 -18.41 4.91
C LYS A 151 7.55 -17.81 6.28
N LYS A 152 7.38 -18.67 7.29
CA LYS A 152 7.00 -18.24 8.63
C LYS A 152 8.13 -17.48 9.32
N GLU A 153 9.36 -17.94 9.17
CA GLU A 153 10.55 -17.26 9.70
C GLU A 153 10.71 -15.88 9.04
N VAL A 154 10.62 -15.82 7.69
CA VAL A 154 10.73 -14.56 6.97
C VAL A 154 9.64 -13.57 7.39
N ILE A 155 8.38 -14.02 7.49
CA ILE A 155 7.28 -13.15 7.95
C ILE A 155 7.54 -12.63 9.37
N ASN A 156 8.03 -13.47 10.28
CA ASN A 156 8.34 -13.03 11.64
C ASN A 156 9.45 -11.98 11.66
N LYS A 157 10.51 -12.18 10.90
CA LYS A 157 11.61 -11.20 10.77
C LYS A 157 11.12 -9.88 10.16
N LEU A 158 10.31 -9.93 9.10
CA LEU A 158 9.71 -8.73 8.49
C LEU A 158 8.81 -7.95 9.45
N LYS A 159 8.20 -8.62 10.43
CA LYS A 159 7.40 -7.98 11.50
C LYS A 159 8.25 -7.39 12.63
N GLY A 160 9.58 -7.46 12.54
CA GLY A 160 10.48 -6.99 13.60
C GLY A 160 10.56 -7.91 14.82
N ASN A 161 10.00 -9.11 14.74
CA ASN A 161 10.17 -10.13 15.78
C ASN A 161 11.56 -10.78 15.61
N LYS A 162 12.49 -10.39 16.48
CA LYS A 162 13.84 -10.96 16.56
C LYS A 162 13.83 -12.32 17.24
#